data_229a879871b3e18e637516b2ca4e15f1
#
_entry.id   229a879871b3e18e637516b2ca4e15f1
#
_cell.length_a   1.000
_cell.length_b   1.000
_cell.length_c   1.000
_cell.angle_alpha   90.00
_cell.angle_beta   90.00
_cell.angle_gamma   90.00
#
_symmetry.space_group_name_H-M   'P 1'
#
loop_
_entity.id
_entity.type
_entity.pdbx_description
1 polymer ?
#
loop_
_entity_poly.entity_id
_entity_poly.type
_entity_poly.pdbx_seq_one_letter_code
_entity_poly.pdbx_strand_id
1 'polypeptide(L)'
;MLVSSMVTVLGLAFVIGILSHSFQHQLMNELKKEAVYISRGVEAAGTDYLEQLNNIDSRVTYVDESGKVLYDNEADVESMGNHGHRKEIREAELNGEGEDERMSSTLSEKTIYYAIRLDNGNVLRVSGTQDSALALVWQLVPSLLGVLFLILVLSAVFASRLSGRVVEPLNNLDLEHPEEINVYEEVEPLISKIYRQNRQIRLQLEAARRQQKEFSIITENMQEGLLVIDRYTMVLSV
;
A
#
# COMPACT_ATOMS: atom_id res chain seq x y z
N MET A 1 -5.49 13.42 5.09
CA MET A 1 -6.25 12.17 5.01
C MET A 1 -6.27 11.56 3.60
N LEU A 2 -6.68 12.28 2.55
CA LEU A 2 -6.72 11.74 1.17
C LEU A 2 -5.37 11.19 0.67
N VAL A 3 -4.26 11.90 0.90
CA VAL A 3 -2.92 11.45 0.47
C VAL A 3 -2.50 10.16 1.21
N SER A 4 -2.74 10.08 2.52
CA SER A 4 -2.44 8.87 3.30
C SER A 4 -3.24 7.67 2.83
N SER A 5 -4.53 7.85 2.57
CA SER A 5 -5.41 6.80 2.02
C SER A 5 -4.94 6.33 0.64
N MET A 6 -4.56 7.25 -0.24
CA MET A 6 -4.06 6.93 -1.59
C MET A 6 -2.73 6.16 -1.52
N VAL A 7 -1.78 6.57 -0.68
CA VAL A 7 -0.51 5.86 -0.50
C VAL A 7 -0.74 4.44 0.04
N THR A 8 -1.67 4.28 0.98
CA THR A 8 -2.00 2.96 1.53
C THR A 8 -2.61 2.03 0.47
N VAL A 9 -3.53 2.53 -0.36
CA VAL A 9 -4.15 1.75 -1.44
C VAL A 9 -3.11 1.35 -2.49
N LEU A 10 -2.24 2.27 -2.89
CA LEU A 10 -1.15 1.98 -3.83
C LEU A 10 -0.15 0.98 -3.26
N GLY A 11 0.20 1.11 -1.97
CA GLY A 11 1.06 0.15 -1.28
C GLY A 11 0.45 -1.24 -1.22
N LEU A 12 -0.85 -1.35 -0.92
CA LEU A 12 -1.57 -2.62 -0.90
C LEU A 12 -1.62 -3.27 -2.29
N ALA A 13 -1.94 -2.50 -3.33
CA ALA A 13 -1.95 -2.98 -4.71
C ALA A 13 -0.57 -3.49 -5.16
N PHE A 14 0.50 -2.79 -4.78
CA PHE A 14 1.87 -3.18 -5.06
C PHE A 14 2.26 -4.49 -4.35
N VAL A 15 1.91 -4.63 -3.06
CA VAL A 15 2.16 -5.86 -2.29
C VAL A 15 1.39 -7.05 -2.88
N ILE A 16 0.11 -6.88 -3.25
CA ILE A 16 -0.69 -7.93 -3.90
C ILE A 16 -0.04 -8.33 -5.23
N GLY A 17 0.44 -7.38 -6.03
CA GLY A 17 1.14 -7.65 -7.30
C GLY A 17 2.41 -8.49 -7.11
N ILE A 18 3.25 -8.14 -6.13
CA ILE A 18 4.46 -8.90 -5.79
C ILE A 18 4.12 -10.31 -5.31
N LEU A 19 3.15 -10.43 -4.41
CA LEU A 19 2.71 -11.72 -3.89
C LEU A 19 2.18 -12.62 -5.00
N SER A 20 1.32 -12.10 -5.88
CA SER A 20 0.79 -12.85 -7.02
C SER A 20 1.89 -13.38 -7.93
N HIS A 21 2.88 -12.54 -8.26
CA HIS A 21 4.01 -12.94 -9.11
C HIS A 21 4.91 -13.98 -8.41
N SER A 22 5.21 -13.77 -7.14
CA SER A 22 6.02 -14.72 -6.34
C SER A 22 5.36 -16.07 -6.22
N PHE A 23 4.04 -16.10 -6.06
CA PHE A 23 3.24 -17.32 -5.95
C PHE A 23 3.26 -18.17 -7.23
N GLN A 24 3.19 -17.52 -8.41
CA GLN A 24 3.29 -18.24 -9.69
C GLN A 24 4.61 -18.98 -9.82
N HIS A 25 5.71 -18.32 -9.50
CA HIS A 25 7.03 -18.95 -9.53
C HIS A 25 7.17 -20.08 -8.51
N GLN A 26 6.58 -19.91 -7.33
CA GLN A 26 6.61 -20.96 -6.31
C GLN A 26 5.81 -22.18 -6.73
N LEU A 27 4.58 -22.00 -7.23
CA LEU A 27 3.75 -23.10 -7.72
C LEU A 27 4.42 -23.84 -8.87
N MET A 28 4.98 -23.13 -9.86
CA MET A 28 5.73 -23.77 -10.94
C MET A 28 6.90 -24.60 -10.41
N ASN A 29 7.66 -24.09 -9.45
CA ASN A 29 8.77 -24.83 -8.84
C ASN A 29 8.30 -26.06 -8.05
N GLU A 30 7.14 -25.99 -7.40
CA GLU A 30 6.54 -27.13 -6.71
C GLU A 30 6.10 -28.20 -7.72
N LEU A 31 5.36 -27.84 -8.77
CA LEU A 31 4.96 -28.75 -9.84
C LEU A 31 6.15 -29.41 -10.52
N LYS A 32 7.23 -28.65 -10.77
CA LYS A 32 8.48 -29.17 -11.33
C LYS A 32 9.12 -30.24 -10.45
N LYS A 33 9.22 -30.01 -9.14
CA LYS A 33 9.75 -30.96 -8.18
C LYS A 33 8.87 -32.21 -8.13
N GLU A 34 7.56 -32.02 -8.04
CA GLU A 34 6.59 -33.11 -7.97
C GLU A 34 6.64 -33.97 -9.23
N ALA A 35 6.68 -33.35 -10.42
CA ALA A 35 6.83 -34.05 -11.68
C ALA A 35 8.11 -34.93 -11.72
N VAL A 36 9.25 -34.41 -11.24
CA VAL A 36 10.51 -35.15 -11.15
C VAL A 36 10.41 -36.31 -10.18
N TYR A 37 9.72 -36.15 -9.04
CA TYR A 37 9.54 -37.28 -8.10
C TYR A 37 8.61 -38.36 -8.67
N ILE A 38 7.50 -37.97 -9.26
CA ILE A 38 6.54 -38.89 -9.86
C ILE A 38 7.17 -39.61 -11.07
N SER A 39 7.91 -38.89 -11.93
CA SER A 39 8.55 -39.51 -13.11
C SER A 39 9.49 -40.61 -12.70
N ARG A 40 10.32 -40.42 -11.66
CA ARG A 40 11.20 -41.46 -11.13
C ARG A 40 10.43 -42.70 -10.58
N GLY A 41 9.29 -42.44 -9.93
CA GLY A 41 8.41 -43.49 -9.46
C GLY A 41 7.82 -44.32 -10.62
N VAL A 42 7.38 -43.62 -11.68
CA VAL A 42 6.84 -44.27 -12.90
C VAL A 42 7.93 -45.05 -13.65
N GLU A 43 9.15 -44.51 -13.74
CA GLU A 43 10.29 -45.22 -14.36
C GLU A 43 10.69 -46.49 -13.60
N ALA A 44 10.57 -46.48 -12.26
CA ALA A 44 10.93 -47.58 -11.40
C ALA A 44 9.84 -48.68 -11.32
N ALA A 45 8.56 -48.32 -11.25
CA ALA A 45 7.45 -49.24 -10.97
C ALA A 45 6.34 -49.26 -12.04
N GLY A 46 6.49 -48.47 -13.12
CA GLY A 46 5.48 -48.38 -14.18
C GLY A 46 4.24 -47.57 -13.78
N THR A 47 3.16 -47.78 -14.52
CA THR A 47 1.87 -47.07 -14.27
C THR A 47 1.23 -47.46 -12.95
N ASP A 48 1.55 -48.64 -12.40
CA ASP A 48 1.04 -49.08 -11.09
C ASP A 48 1.43 -48.14 -9.96
N TYR A 49 2.53 -47.40 -10.12
CA TYR A 49 2.92 -46.35 -9.20
C TYR A 49 1.91 -45.17 -9.17
N LEU A 50 1.37 -44.81 -10.33
CA LEU A 50 0.37 -43.74 -10.45
C LEU A 50 -0.94 -44.08 -9.74
N GLU A 51 -1.36 -45.34 -9.78
CA GLU A 51 -2.57 -45.83 -9.11
C GLU A 51 -2.42 -45.80 -7.56
N GLN A 52 -1.19 -45.86 -7.07
CA GLN A 52 -0.88 -45.84 -5.64
C GLN A 52 -0.70 -44.40 -5.10
N LEU A 53 -0.66 -43.40 -5.99
CA LEU A 53 -0.55 -42.00 -5.59
C LEU A 53 -1.86 -41.53 -4.94
N ASN A 54 -1.90 -41.51 -3.61
CA ASN A 54 -3.02 -40.99 -2.82
C ASN A 54 -2.64 -39.63 -2.21
N ASN A 55 -3.61 -38.75 -2.09
CA ASN A 55 -3.46 -37.42 -1.47
C ASN A 55 -2.46 -36.46 -2.19
N ILE A 56 -2.53 -36.43 -3.51
CA ILE A 56 -1.83 -35.41 -4.29
C ILE A 56 -2.82 -34.32 -4.62
N ASP A 57 -2.45 -33.05 -4.27
CA ASP A 57 -3.27 -31.87 -4.55
C ASP A 57 -3.18 -31.44 -6.02
N SER A 58 -2.19 -31.95 -6.75
CA SER A 58 -1.95 -31.66 -8.15
C SER A 58 -2.63 -32.67 -9.05
N ARG A 59 -3.11 -32.22 -10.20
CA ARG A 59 -3.57 -33.13 -11.24
C ARG A 59 -2.41 -33.74 -12.00
N VAL A 60 -2.37 -35.03 -12.06
CA VAL A 60 -1.35 -35.82 -12.74
C VAL A 60 -1.95 -36.52 -13.96
N THR A 61 -1.37 -36.29 -15.13
CA THR A 61 -1.78 -36.89 -16.40
C THR A 61 -0.59 -37.58 -17.04
N TYR A 62 -0.73 -38.82 -17.47
CA TYR A 62 0.31 -39.57 -18.17
C TYR A 62 -0.11 -39.82 -19.62
N VAL A 63 0.75 -39.46 -20.57
CA VAL A 63 0.43 -39.43 -22.00
C VAL A 63 1.48 -40.24 -22.77
N ASP A 64 1.04 -41.03 -23.74
CA ASP A 64 1.95 -41.76 -24.61
C ASP A 64 2.54 -40.87 -25.73
N GLU A 65 3.51 -41.40 -26.48
CA GLU A 65 4.15 -40.69 -27.61
C GLU A 65 3.16 -40.28 -28.72
N SER A 66 1.98 -40.87 -28.79
CA SER A 66 0.93 -40.49 -29.76
C SER A 66 0.04 -39.37 -29.25
N GLY A 67 0.22 -38.92 -28.02
CA GLY A 67 -0.59 -37.93 -27.33
C GLY A 67 -1.87 -38.51 -26.70
N LYS A 68 -2.01 -39.84 -26.64
CA LYS A 68 -3.13 -40.48 -25.96
C LYS A 68 -2.90 -40.48 -24.47
N VAL A 69 -3.93 -40.12 -23.70
CA VAL A 69 -3.88 -40.18 -22.24
C VAL A 69 -3.97 -41.61 -21.79
N LEU A 70 -3.02 -42.06 -20.97
CA LEU A 70 -2.97 -43.38 -20.39
C LEU A 70 -3.45 -43.41 -18.94
N TYR A 71 -3.29 -42.30 -18.20
CA TYR A 71 -3.71 -42.16 -16.82
C TYR A 71 -4.03 -40.70 -16.52
N ASP A 72 -5.03 -40.45 -15.69
CA ASP A 72 -5.34 -39.14 -15.09
C ASP A 72 -5.98 -39.39 -13.71
N ASN A 73 -5.55 -38.64 -12.68
CA ASN A 73 -6.06 -38.84 -11.32
C ASN A 73 -7.39 -38.11 -11.03
N GLU A 74 -7.84 -37.20 -11.92
CA GLU A 74 -9.05 -36.42 -11.71
C GLU A 74 -10.17 -36.74 -12.70
N ALA A 75 -9.84 -37.15 -13.91
CA ALA A 75 -10.81 -37.39 -14.97
C ALA A 75 -10.72 -38.79 -15.57
N ASP A 76 -11.87 -39.28 -16.05
CA ASP A 76 -11.92 -40.54 -16.76
C ASP A 76 -11.17 -40.46 -18.10
N VAL A 77 -10.13 -41.30 -18.23
CA VAL A 77 -9.27 -41.36 -19.41
C VAL A 77 -10.06 -41.64 -20.69
N GLU A 78 -11.14 -42.45 -20.62
CA GLU A 78 -11.96 -42.78 -21.79
C GLU A 78 -12.72 -41.56 -22.35
N SER A 79 -12.99 -40.57 -21.50
CA SER A 79 -13.64 -39.32 -21.88
C SER A 79 -12.67 -38.26 -22.43
N MET A 80 -11.36 -38.49 -22.35
CA MET A 80 -10.34 -37.55 -22.73
C MET A 80 -9.95 -37.63 -24.19
N GLY A 81 -9.81 -36.48 -24.81
CA GLY A 81 -9.27 -36.37 -26.17
C GLY A 81 -7.73 -36.51 -26.19
N ASN A 82 -7.17 -36.49 -27.38
CA ASN A 82 -5.71 -36.53 -27.55
C ASN A 82 -5.07 -35.22 -27.05
N HIS A 83 -4.01 -35.32 -26.25
CA HIS A 83 -3.29 -34.21 -25.63
C HIS A 83 -1.97 -33.84 -26.33
N GLY A 84 -1.56 -34.56 -27.37
CA GLY A 84 -0.29 -34.32 -28.09
C GLY A 84 -0.16 -32.94 -28.73
N HIS A 85 -1.29 -32.22 -28.96
CA HIS A 85 -1.27 -30.86 -29.47
C HIS A 85 -1.07 -29.77 -28.38
N ARG A 86 -1.07 -30.16 -27.11
CA ARG A 86 -0.89 -29.25 -25.98
C ARG A 86 0.54 -28.72 -25.97
N LYS A 87 0.71 -27.43 -25.70
CA LYS A 87 2.01 -26.75 -25.77
C LYS A 87 3.04 -27.43 -24.85
N GLU A 88 2.68 -27.62 -23.59
CA GLU A 88 3.55 -28.25 -22.57
C GLU A 88 3.97 -29.68 -22.97
N ILE A 89 3.07 -30.44 -23.59
CA ILE A 89 3.39 -31.80 -24.04
C ILE A 89 4.37 -31.77 -25.22
N ARG A 90 4.11 -30.95 -26.24
CA ARG A 90 5.00 -30.80 -27.38
C ARG A 90 6.38 -30.28 -26.99
N GLU A 91 6.45 -29.34 -26.07
CA GLU A 91 7.74 -28.83 -25.57
C GLU A 91 8.49 -29.91 -24.80
N ALA A 92 7.80 -30.69 -23.99
CA ALA A 92 8.41 -31.85 -23.29
C ALA A 92 8.93 -32.90 -24.25
N GLU A 93 8.20 -33.24 -25.33
CA GLU A 93 8.65 -34.16 -26.37
C GLU A 93 9.94 -33.69 -27.07
N LEU A 94 10.06 -32.39 -27.33
CA LEU A 94 11.17 -31.80 -28.06
C LEU A 94 12.39 -31.52 -27.17
N ASN A 95 12.17 -30.99 -25.98
CA ASN A 95 13.20 -30.41 -25.11
C ASN A 95 13.44 -31.22 -23.82
N GLY A 96 12.62 -32.25 -23.55
CA GLY A 96 12.63 -33.00 -22.30
C GLY A 96 11.70 -32.43 -21.22
N GLU A 97 11.42 -31.14 -21.25
CA GLU A 97 10.47 -30.48 -20.34
C GLU A 97 9.67 -29.40 -21.09
N GLY A 98 8.46 -29.11 -20.62
CA GLY A 98 7.58 -28.09 -21.20
C GLY A 98 6.67 -27.46 -20.15
N GLU A 99 6.35 -26.19 -20.37
CA GLU A 99 5.55 -25.36 -19.47
C GLU A 99 4.44 -24.65 -20.25
N ASP A 100 3.26 -24.56 -19.63
CA ASP A 100 2.16 -23.75 -20.17
C ASP A 100 1.28 -23.19 -19.05
N GLU A 101 0.64 -22.07 -19.34
CA GLU A 101 -0.31 -21.43 -18.44
C GLU A 101 -1.60 -21.16 -19.22
N ARG A 102 -2.74 -21.57 -18.67
CA ARG A 102 -4.06 -21.37 -19.28
C ARG A 102 -5.04 -20.77 -18.30
N MET A 103 -5.78 -19.79 -18.76
CA MET A 103 -6.89 -19.24 -18.01
C MET A 103 -8.15 -20.01 -18.36
N SER A 104 -8.82 -20.56 -17.34
CA SER A 104 -10.13 -21.18 -17.53
C SER A 104 -11.15 -20.08 -17.89
N SER A 105 -11.78 -20.21 -19.05
CA SER A 105 -12.80 -19.26 -19.52
C SER A 105 -14.08 -19.25 -18.69
N THR A 106 -14.30 -20.32 -17.89
CA THR A 106 -15.53 -20.52 -17.13
C THR A 106 -15.43 -20.11 -15.67
N LEU A 107 -14.25 -20.20 -15.07
CA LEU A 107 -14.03 -19.99 -13.62
C LEU A 107 -13.07 -18.85 -13.29
N SER A 108 -12.48 -18.19 -14.30
CA SER A 108 -11.40 -17.18 -14.12
C SER A 108 -10.17 -17.71 -13.36
N GLU A 109 -9.98 -19.02 -13.37
CA GLU A 109 -8.88 -19.72 -12.69
C GLU A 109 -7.72 -19.90 -13.65
N LYS A 110 -6.52 -19.59 -13.20
CA LYS A 110 -5.30 -19.79 -13.95
C LYS A 110 -4.71 -21.14 -13.57
N THR A 111 -4.66 -22.08 -14.53
CA THR A 111 -4.02 -23.39 -14.35
C THR A 111 -2.61 -23.35 -14.93
N ILE A 112 -1.65 -23.80 -14.15
CA ILE A 112 -0.24 -23.93 -14.51
C ILE A 112 0.03 -25.41 -14.81
N TYR A 113 0.70 -25.67 -15.93
CA TYR A 113 1.05 -26.99 -16.40
C TYR A 113 2.56 -27.12 -16.50
N TYR A 114 3.08 -28.21 -15.99
CA TYR A 114 4.46 -28.63 -16.20
C TYR A 114 4.47 -30.08 -16.73
N ALA A 115 5.24 -30.34 -17.78
CA ALA A 115 5.37 -31.62 -18.39
C ALA A 115 6.84 -32.06 -18.47
N ILE A 116 7.13 -33.32 -18.23
CA ILE A 116 8.46 -33.93 -18.34
C ILE A 116 8.37 -35.18 -19.17
N ARG A 117 9.33 -35.34 -20.11
CA ARG A 117 9.48 -36.56 -20.90
C ARG A 117 10.26 -37.62 -20.12
N LEU A 118 9.73 -38.83 -20.11
CA LEU A 118 10.37 -40.00 -19.49
C LEU A 118 11.29 -40.73 -20.50
N ASP A 119 12.15 -41.62 -20.00
CA ASP A 119 13.08 -42.43 -20.81
C ASP A 119 12.38 -43.32 -21.81
N ASN A 120 11.15 -43.73 -21.55
CA ASN A 120 10.33 -44.55 -22.46
C ASN A 120 9.63 -43.75 -23.55
N GLY A 121 9.89 -42.43 -23.66
CA GLY A 121 9.30 -41.54 -24.65
C GLY A 121 7.95 -40.93 -24.25
N ASN A 122 7.27 -41.45 -23.26
CA ASN A 122 6.01 -40.93 -22.77
C ASN A 122 6.22 -39.60 -21.99
N VAL A 123 5.15 -38.86 -21.79
CA VAL A 123 5.17 -37.57 -21.09
C VAL A 123 4.31 -37.61 -19.84
N LEU A 124 4.89 -37.23 -18.72
CA LEU A 124 4.18 -37.00 -17.47
C LEU A 124 3.88 -35.49 -17.33
N ARG A 125 2.63 -35.13 -17.21
CA ARG A 125 2.17 -33.77 -16.98
C ARG A 125 1.62 -33.63 -15.55
N VAL A 126 2.07 -32.63 -14.84
CA VAL A 126 1.52 -32.21 -13.53
C VAL A 126 0.93 -30.82 -13.67
N SER A 127 -0.23 -30.58 -13.11
CA SER A 127 -0.88 -29.28 -13.16
C SER A 127 -1.51 -28.90 -11.83
N GLY A 128 -1.50 -27.60 -11.54
CA GLY A 128 -2.12 -27.03 -10.37
C GLY A 128 -2.92 -25.79 -10.72
N THR A 129 -4.02 -25.57 -10.02
CA THR A 129 -4.83 -24.37 -10.16
C THR A 129 -4.34 -23.28 -9.22
N GLN A 130 -4.44 -22.03 -9.67
CA GLN A 130 -4.05 -20.87 -8.87
C GLN A 130 -5.03 -20.57 -7.73
N ASP A 131 -6.12 -21.32 -7.61
CA ASP A 131 -7.14 -21.12 -6.58
C ASP A 131 -6.62 -21.23 -5.17
N SER A 132 -5.74 -22.18 -4.92
CA SER A 132 -5.08 -22.33 -3.61
C SER A 132 -4.28 -21.08 -3.24
N ALA A 133 -3.67 -20.41 -4.23
CA ALA A 133 -2.88 -19.20 -4.03
C ALA A 133 -3.76 -17.97 -3.74
N LEU A 134 -4.84 -17.80 -4.50
CA LEU A 134 -5.81 -16.73 -4.27
C LEU A 134 -6.58 -16.95 -2.97
N ALA A 135 -6.95 -18.18 -2.65
CA ALA A 135 -7.58 -18.52 -1.37
C ALA A 135 -6.69 -18.14 -0.17
N LEU A 136 -5.39 -18.43 -0.25
CA LEU A 136 -4.40 -18.00 0.76
C LEU A 136 -4.30 -16.48 0.85
N VAL A 137 -4.29 -15.76 -0.27
CA VAL A 137 -4.31 -14.29 -0.28
C VAL A 137 -5.59 -13.77 0.38
N TRP A 138 -6.76 -14.32 0.03
CA TRP A 138 -8.03 -13.95 0.65
C TRP A 138 -8.06 -14.24 2.15
N GLN A 139 -7.40 -15.29 2.59
CA GLN A 139 -7.25 -15.63 4.01
C GLN A 139 -6.38 -14.61 4.76
N LEU A 140 -5.41 -13.98 4.10
CA LEU A 140 -4.56 -12.94 4.67
C LEU A 140 -5.22 -11.55 4.70
N VAL A 141 -6.17 -11.28 3.79
CA VAL A 141 -6.85 -9.97 3.68
C VAL A 141 -7.49 -9.53 5.00
N PRO A 142 -8.24 -10.35 5.76
CA PRO A 142 -8.81 -9.93 7.03
C PRO A 142 -7.75 -9.50 8.06
N SER A 143 -6.62 -10.21 8.10
CA SER A 143 -5.51 -9.88 9.00
C SER A 143 -4.86 -8.55 8.63
N LEU A 144 -4.65 -8.30 7.33
CA LEU A 144 -4.13 -7.03 6.82
C LEU A 144 -5.09 -5.86 7.10
N LEU A 145 -6.39 -6.07 6.92
CA LEU A 145 -7.41 -5.08 7.25
C LEU A 145 -7.46 -4.81 8.75
N GLY A 146 -7.28 -5.84 9.59
CA GLY A 146 -7.18 -5.69 11.04
C GLY A 146 -5.99 -4.83 11.47
N VAL A 147 -4.83 -5.07 10.89
CA VAL A 147 -3.62 -4.25 11.15
C VAL A 147 -3.83 -2.81 10.66
N LEU A 148 -4.40 -2.62 9.47
CA LEU A 148 -4.70 -1.29 8.95
C LEU A 148 -5.67 -0.54 9.86
N PHE A 149 -6.73 -1.19 10.30
CA PHE A 149 -7.70 -0.61 11.24
C PHE A 149 -7.03 -0.22 12.56
N LEU A 150 -6.17 -1.08 13.11
CA LEU A 150 -5.41 -0.80 14.32
C LEU A 150 -4.51 0.44 14.15
N ILE A 151 -3.80 0.54 13.03
CA ILE A 151 -2.96 1.71 12.72
C ILE A 151 -3.79 2.98 12.63
N LEU A 152 -4.96 2.93 11.99
CA LEU A 152 -5.86 4.09 11.88
C LEU A 152 -6.38 4.54 13.26
N VAL A 153 -6.77 3.59 14.12
CA VAL A 153 -7.22 3.89 15.48
C VAL A 153 -6.10 4.51 16.31
N LEU A 154 -4.92 3.90 16.29
CA LEU A 154 -3.75 4.45 16.98
C LEU A 154 -3.39 5.84 16.48
N SER A 155 -3.40 6.05 15.16
CA SER A 155 -3.13 7.36 14.54
C SER A 155 -4.17 8.40 14.97
N ALA A 156 -5.45 8.05 15.02
CA ALA A 156 -6.51 8.95 15.47
C ALA A 156 -6.37 9.31 16.96
N VAL A 157 -6.04 8.33 17.80
CA VAL A 157 -5.78 8.55 19.23
C VAL A 157 -4.56 9.43 19.44
N PHE A 158 -3.49 9.17 18.69
CA PHE A 158 -2.27 9.98 18.75
C PHE A 158 -2.54 11.42 18.28
N ALA A 159 -3.22 11.59 17.15
CA ALA A 159 -3.58 12.90 16.61
C ALA A 159 -4.47 13.69 17.57
N SER A 160 -5.47 13.07 18.17
CA SER A 160 -6.34 13.74 19.13
C SER A 160 -5.61 14.16 20.42
N ARG A 161 -4.71 13.31 20.93
CA ARG A 161 -3.90 13.65 22.11
C ARG A 161 -2.86 14.72 21.84
N LEU A 162 -2.23 14.69 20.66
CA LEU A 162 -1.27 15.70 20.26
C LEU A 162 -1.97 17.06 20.03
N SER A 163 -3.14 17.05 19.40
CA SER A 163 -3.94 18.25 19.15
C SER A 163 -4.37 18.92 20.47
N GLY A 164 -4.86 18.13 21.43
CA GLY A 164 -5.25 18.68 22.75
C GLY A 164 -4.08 19.17 23.60
N ARG A 165 -2.89 18.60 23.44
CA ARG A 165 -1.72 19.01 24.23
C ARG A 165 -0.91 20.16 23.62
N VAL A 166 -0.90 20.30 22.31
CA VAL A 166 -0.06 21.28 21.60
C VAL A 166 -0.87 22.43 21.04
N VAL A 167 -2.02 22.14 20.42
CA VAL A 167 -2.81 23.14 19.70
C VAL A 167 -3.74 23.90 20.63
N GLU A 168 -4.35 23.25 21.60
CA GLU A 168 -5.29 23.87 22.52
C GLU A 168 -4.64 24.95 23.42
N PRO A 169 -3.46 24.72 24.03
CA PRO A 169 -2.75 25.76 24.76
C PRO A 169 -2.31 26.94 23.87
N LEU A 170 -1.94 26.67 22.61
CA LEU A 170 -1.57 27.72 21.65
C LEU A 170 -2.77 28.58 21.23
N ASN A 171 -3.94 27.98 21.09
CA ASN A 171 -5.15 28.69 20.67
C ASN A 171 -5.78 29.52 21.81
N ASN A 172 -5.50 29.13 23.06
CA ASN A 172 -5.98 29.82 24.28
C ASN A 172 -4.89 30.68 24.93
N LEU A 173 -3.85 31.05 24.18
CA LEU A 173 -2.79 31.93 24.67
C LEU A 173 -3.37 33.32 25.06
N ASP A 174 -3.49 33.57 26.37
CA ASP A 174 -3.73 34.90 26.87
C ASP A 174 -2.43 35.73 26.76
N LEU A 175 -2.37 36.54 25.73
CA LEU A 175 -1.23 37.42 25.46
C LEU A 175 -1.11 38.58 26.47
N GLU A 176 -2.05 38.72 27.41
CA GLU A 176 -2.03 39.77 28.42
C GLU A 176 -1.36 39.32 29.73
N HIS A 177 -1.40 38.01 30.06
CA HIS A 177 -0.85 37.48 31.31
C HIS A 177 0.17 36.35 31.05
N PRO A 178 1.43 36.68 30.72
CA PRO A 178 2.43 35.70 30.30
C PRO A 178 2.97 34.79 31.42
N GLU A 179 2.73 35.10 32.68
CA GLU A 179 3.35 34.40 33.81
C GLU A 179 2.68 33.05 34.16
N GLU A 180 1.49 32.77 33.62
CA GLU A 180 0.75 31.52 33.90
C GLU A 180 0.82 30.46 32.79
N ILE A 181 1.65 30.66 31.74
CA ILE A 181 1.63 29.80 30.60
C ILE A 181 2.63 28.68 30.74
N ASN A 182 2.14 27.47 31.04
CA ASN A 182 2.91 26.24 31.04
C ASN A 182 3.05 25.74 29.62
N VAL A 183 4.03 26.24 28.87
CA VAL A 183 4.26 25.86 27.45
C VAL A 183 5.48 24.96 27.36
N TYR A 184 5.45 24.03 26.36
CA TYR A 184 6.60 23.19 26.05
C TYR A 184 7.86 24.01 25.73
N GLU A 185 8.99 23.55 26.21
CA GLU A 185 10.32 24.16 26.07
C GLU A 185 10.66 24.54 24.62
N GLU A 186 10.17 23.76 23.65
CA GLU A 186 10.40 24.00 22.22
C GLU A 186 9.64 25.22 21.66
N VAL A 187 8.55 25.63 22.28
CA VAL A 187 7.69 26.75 21.84
C VAL A 187 8.00 28.04 22.58
N GLU A 188 8.67 27.97 23.71
CA GLU A 188 9.05 29.08 24.56
C GLU A 188 9.80 30.20 23.80
N PRO A 189 10.78 29.93 22.91
CA PRO A 189 11.49 30.98 22.17
C PRO A 189 10.58 31.74 21.22
N LEU A 190 9.58 31.10 20.63
CA LEU A 190 8.61 31.73 19.71
C LEU A 190 7.69 32.65 20.50
N ILE A 191 7.16 32.20 21.61
CA ILE A 191 6.29 32.97 22.49
C ILE A 191 7.03 34.18 23.04
N SER A 192 8.25 34.02 23.53
CA SER A 192 9.09 35.14 23.99
C SER A 192 9.33 36.19 22.92
N LYS A 193 9.42 35.80 21.66
CA LYS A 193 9.55 36.73 20.52
C LYS A 193 8.26 37.50 20.28
N ILE A 194 7.12 36.82 20.32
CA ILE A 194 5.79 37.45 20.16
C ILE A 194 5.55 38.46 21.28
N TYR A 195 5.86 38.13 22.53
CA TYR A 195 5.73 39.06 23.66
C TYR A 195 6.58 40.31 23.51
N ARG A 196 7.84 40.15 23.10
CA ARG A 196 8.73 41.30 22.85
C ARG A 196 8.17 42.21 21.78
N GLN A 197 7.64 41.66 20.69
CA GLN A 197 7.03 42.44 19.62
C GLN A 197 5.76 43.17 20.09
N ASN A 198 4.88 42.46 20.80
CA ASN A 198 3.64 43.03 21.31
C ASN A 198 3.90 44.18 22.31
N ARG A 199 4.87 44.00 23.22
CA ARG A 199 5.32 45.06 24.13
C ARG A 199 5.86 46.29 23.37
N GLN A 200 6.62 46.06 22.33
CA GLN A 200 7.17 47.14 21.51
C GLN A 200 6.06 47.92 20.80
N ILE A 201 5.07 47.24 20.24
CA ILE A 201 3.89 47.83 19.63
C ILE A 201 3.10 48.68 20.63
N ARG A 202 2.85 48.17 21.86
CA ARG A 202 2.17 48.94 22.93
C ARG A 202 2.92 50.22 23.29
N LEU A 203 4.23 50.13 23.45
CA LEU A 203 5.05 51.34 23.76
C LEU A 203 4.99 52.38 22.64
N GLN A 204 5.01 51.96 21.37
CA GLN A 204 4.87 52.84 20.23
C GLN A 204 3.48 53.48 20.17
N LEU A 205 2.43 52.69 20.45
CA LEU A 205 1.06 53.18 20.47
C LEU A 205 0.83 54.23 21.59
N GLU A 206 1.38 53.95 22.79
CA GLU A 206 1.33 54.92 23.90
C GLU A 206 2.09 56.21 23.58
N ALA A 207 3.27 56.10 22.97
CA ALA A 207 4.02 57.29 22.54
C ALA A 207 3.24 58.11 21.50
N ALA A 208 2.66 57.45 20.50
CA ALA A 208 1.84 58.10 19.50
C ALA A 208 0.59 58.77 20.11
N ARG A 209 -0.09 58.11 21.05
CA ARG A 209 -1.23 58.69 21.79
C ARG A 209 -0.84 59.92 22.62
N ARG A 210 0.33 59.89 23.27
CA ARG A 210 0.86 61.05 24.02
C ARG A 210 1.10 62.27 23.09
N GLN A 211 1.79 62.02 21.96
CA GLN A 211 2.03 63.05 20.97
C GLN A 211 0.72 63.67 20.42
N GLN A 212 -0.26 62.77 20.10
CA GLN A 212 -1.57 63.24 19.65
C GLN A 212 -2.29 64.07 20.70
N LYS A 213 -2.24 63.63 21.99
CA LYS A 213 -2.83 64.39 23.10
C LYS A 213 -2.14 65.73 23.34
N GLU A 214 -0.81 65.76 23.31
CA GLU A 214 -0.03 66.99 23.41
C GLU A 214 -0.39 67.95 22.29
N PHE A 215 -0.49 67.42 21.06
CA PHE A 215 -0.91 68.27 19.90
C PHE A 215 -2.34 68.78 20.07
N SER A 216 -3.29 67.93 20.54
CA SER A 216 -4.67 68.37 20.83
C SER A 216 -4.75 69.44 21.90
N ILE A 217 -3.98 69.32 23.00
CA ILE A 217 -3.93 70.33 24.08
C ILE A 217 -3.39 71.68 23.56
N ILE A 218 -2.37 71.64 22.71
CA ILE A 218 -1.79 72.82 22.10
C ILE A 218 -2.84 73.51 21.22
N THR A 219 -3.49 72.75 20.33
CA THR A 219 -4.51 73.31 19.42
C THR A 219 -5.76 73.80 20.13
N GLU A 220 -6.24 73.12 21.20
CA GLU A 220 -7.41 73.53 21.96
C GLU A 220 -7.17 74.79 22.81
N ASN A 221 -5.92 75.03 23.24
CA ASN A 221 -5.58 76.23 24.08
C ASN A 221 -4.98 77.38 23.28
N MET A 222 -4.84 77.26 21.95
CA MET A 222 -4.43 78.35 21.11
C MET A 222 -5.60 79.34 20.90
N GLN A 223 -5.46 80.60 21.33
CA GLN A 223 -6.42 81.61 21.08
C GLN A 223 -6.34 82.21 19.67
N GLU A 224 -5.36 81.79 18.90
CA GLU A 224 -5.12 82.19 17.51
C GLU A 224 -5.36 80.97 16.56
N GLY A 225 -5.88 81.23 15.36
CA GLY A 225 -6.13 80.14 14.36
C GLY A 225 -4.83 79.55 13.88
N LEU A 226 -4.73 78.21 13.90
CA LEU A 226 -3.59 77.48 13.37
C LEU A 226 -3.87 77.05 11.94
N LEU A 227 -3.07 77.47 10.99
CA LEU A 227 -3.13 77.05 9.59
C LEU A 227 -1.90 76.16 9.29
N VAL A 228 -2.16 74.92 9.00
CA VAL A 228 -1.08 73.91 8.60
C VAL A 228 -1.08 73.83 7.08
N ILE A 229 0.07 74.21 6.49
CA ILE A 229 0.27 74.18 5.04
C ILE A 229 1.43 73.23 4.70
N ASP A 230 1.33 72.55 3.58
CA ASP A 230 2.43 71.70 3.04
C ASP A 230 3.49 72.60 2.33
N ARG A 231 4.56 71.99 1.85
CA ARG A 231 5.64 72.71 1.12
C ARG A 231 5.18 73.33 -0.21
N TYR A 232 4.01 72.97 -0.69
CA TYR A 232 3.39 73.50 -1.92
C TYR A 232 2.30 74.52 -1.63
N THR A 233 2.22 75.04 -0.38
CA THR A 233 1.25 76.05 0.07
C THR A 233 -0.20 75.51 0.08
N MET A 234 -0.41 74.21 0.12
CA MET A 234 -1.73 73.60 0.25
C MET A 234 -2.11 73.54 1.74
N VAL A 235 -3.32 73.91 2.09
CA VAL A 235 -3.84 73.87 3.46
C VAL A 235 -4.16 72.44 3.81
N LEU A 236 -3.50 71.89 4.84
CA LEU A 236 -3.69 70.51 5.32
C LEU A 236 -4.71 70.48 6.48
N SER A 237 -4.83 71.53 7.27
CA SER A 237 -5.78 71.64 8.36
C SER A 237 -5.94 73.08 8.75
N VAL A 238 -7.13 73.44 9.20
CA VAL A 238 -7.49 74.77 9.78
C VAL A 238 -7.98 74.59 11.17
#